data_f34702a662a6eed07660cf08207bddd8
#
_entry.id   f34702a662a6eed07660cf08207bddd8
#
_cell.length_a   1.000
_cell.length_b   1.000
_cell.length_c   1.000
_cell.angle_alpha   90.00
_cell.angle_beta   90.00
_cell.angle_gamma   90.00
#
_symmetry.space_group_name_H-M   'P 1'
#
loop_
_entity.id
_entity.type
_entity.pdbx_description
1 polymer ?
#
loop_
_entity_poly.entity_id
_entity_poly.type
_entity_poly.pdbx_seq_one_letter_code
_entity_poly.pdbx_strand_id
1 'polypeptide(L)'
;MTAKPLHFPSRYTGPTVADVGERAVTLAIQRMAPSSRNGDDAAVLATPAPNTRTVVSTDVLVEGRHFSLNWSSAEEVGRKAIVQNFADIEAMGARPVAALLGLTMPGHTPLNFVQRLIAGMWDKTLQHNSELVGGDLTRADTLIVSITAIGILGGSSPALTLDRARAGQRLVASGPIGYSAAGLALLRHHGRTGIPAGFAPLIDAHCAPTLIPGRGVIARATGATAMTDNSDGLIVDLTTIARRSNVRIDLDSAAITPDSLLRKAGDHLGIDPWSWVLTGGEDHTLLATTTSDAPSGFRTIGRVHRTHAAAHVTMDGYPPTYTAGWESF
;
A
#
# COMPACT_ATOMS: atom_id res chain seq x y z
N MET A 1 16.16 20.90 -19.34
CA MET A 1 16.85 20.66 -18.06
C MET A 1 17.26 19.20 -18.05
N THR A 2 18.56 18.88 -18.06
CA THR A 2 19.05 17.51 -17.92
C THR A 2 18.77 17.08 -16.49
N ALA A 3 17.95 16.03 -16.31
CA ALA A 3 17.69 15.47 -15.00
C ALA A 3 19.03 15.09 -14.33
N LYS A 4 19.18 15.43 -13.05
CA LYS A 4 20.37 15.06 -12.29
C LYS A 4 20.42 13.51 -12.21
N PRO A 5 21.56 12.87 -12.52
CA PRO A 5 21.65 11.42 -12.49
C PRO A 5 21.28 10.89 -11.10
N LEU A 6 20.52 9.80 -11.05
CA LEU A 6 20.14 9.12 -9.80
C LEU A 6 21.40 8.67 -9.06
N HIS A 7 21.50 9.00 -7.79
CA HIS A 7 22.62 8.63 -6.93
C HIS A 7 22.20 7.56 -5.92
N PHE A 8 22.97 6.47 -5.89
CA PHE A 8 22.76 5.41 -4.91
C PHE A 8 23.60 5.67 -3.64
N PRO A 9 23.02 5.52 -2.44
CA PRO A 9 23.77 5.63 -1.19
C PRO A 9 24.99 4.71 -1.14
N SER A 10 26.09 5.16 -0.50
CA SER A 10 27.37 4.45 -0.45
C SER A 10 27.33 3.07 0.23
N ARG A 11 26.24 2.74 0.93
CA ARG A 11 26.01 1.39 1.46
C ARG A 11 25.77 0.32 0.38
N TYR A 12 25.49 0.71 -0.85
CA TYR A 12 25.34 -0.18 -1.99
C TYR A 12 26.64 -0.17 -2.79
N THR A 13 27.39 -1.27 -2.69
CA THR A 13 28.72 -1.41 -3.26
C THR A 13 28.78 -2.61 -4.19
N GLY A 14 29.88 -2.74 -4.92
CA GLY A 14 30.12 -3.86 -5.85
C GLY A 14 29.79 -3.48 -7.30
N PRO A 15 29.74 -4.48 -8.20
CA PRO A 15 29.51 -4.23 -9.61
C PRO A 15 28.12 -3.66 -9.85
N THR A 16 27.99 -2.83 -10.88
CA THR A 16 26.71 -2.28 -11.35
C THR A 16 25.98 -3.29 -12.23
N VAL A 17 24.69 -3.05 -12.47
CA VAL A 17 23.91 -3.90 -13.40
C VAL A 17 24.46 -3.83 -14.83
N ALA A 18 25.07 -2.70 -15.23
CA ALA A 18 25.74 -2.58 -16.52
C ALA A 18 27.02 -3.41 -16.61
N ASP A 19 27.75 -3.57 -15.48
CA ASP A 19 28.99 -4.36 -15.45
C ASP A 19 28.72 -5.86 -15.58
N VAL A 20 27.63 -6.35 -14.96
CA VAL A 20 27.33 -7.79 -14.92
C VAL A 20 26.39 -8.24 -16.04
N GLY A 21 25.62 -7.34 -16.62
CA GLY A 21 24.64 -7.59 -17.67
C GLY A 21 23.32 -8.21 -17.19
N GLU A 22 22.30 -8.15 -18.02
CA GLU A 22 20.90 -8.52 -17.71
C GLU A 22 20.77 -9.97 -17.19
N ARG A 23 21.42 -10.94 -17.84
CA ARG A 23 21.36 -12.35 -17.43
C ARG A 23 21.83 -12.57 -15.98
N ALA A 24 22.89 -11.89 -15.57
CA ALA A 24 23.39 -12.01 -14.19
C ALA A 24 22.46 -11.34 -13.19
N VAL A 25 21.82 -10.21 -13.56
CA VAL A 25 20.81 -9.55 -12.74
C VAL A 25 19.59 -10.46 -12.57
N THR A 26 19.07 -11.04 -13.65
CA THR A 26 17.95 -12.00 -13.61
C THR A 26 18.26 -13.19 -12.69
N LEU A 27 19.42 -13.79 -12.81
CA LEU A 27 19.85 -14.88 -11.92
C LEU A 27 19.96 -14.45 -10.45
N ALA A 28 20.41 -13.22 -10.20
CA ALA A 28 20.49 -12.68 -8.84
C ALA A 28 19.06 -12.49 -8.25
N ILE A 29 18.10 -11.98 -9.03
CA ILE A 29 16.69 -11.85 -8.66
C ILE A 29 16.09 -13.22 -8.31
N GLN A 30 16.24 -14.22 -9.18
CA GLN A 30 15.75 -15.57 -8.97
C GLN A 30 16.33 -16.25 -7.72
N ARG A 31 17.58 -15.98 -7.39
CA ARG A 31 18.22 -16.50 -6.16
C ARG A 31 17.68 -15.84 -4.90
N MET A 32 17.32 -14.55 -4.97
CA MET A 32 16.78 -13.81 -3.82
C MET A 32 15.28 -14.09 -3.59
N ALA A 33 14.53 -14.40 -4.64
CA ALA A 33 13.12 -14.78 -4.59
C ALA A 33 12.90 -16.11 -5.33
N PRO A 34 13.31 -17.26 -4.71
CA PRO A 34 13.23 -18.55 -5.36
C PRO A 34 11.78 -18.96 -5.59
N SER A 35 11.45 -19.30 -6.83
CA SER A 35 10.16 -19.86 -7.24
C SER A 35 10.41 -20.91 -8.34
N SER A 36 9.74 -22.05 -8.23
CA SER A 36 9.76 -23.08 -9.28
C SER A 36 9.02 -22.64 -10.56
N ARG A 37 8.37 -21.48 -10.53
CA ARG A 37 7.63 -20.90 -11.65
C ARG A 37 8.42 -19.86 -12.44
N ASN A 38 9.62 -19.53 -11.98
CA ASN A 38 10.53 -18.60 -12.64
C ASN A 38 11.44 -19.34 -13.63
N GLY A 39 11.74 -18.71 -14.77
CA GLY A 39 12.78 -19.15 -15.70
C GLY A 39 12.31 -19.48 -17.10
N ASP A 40 11.01 -19.52 -17.34
CA ASP A 40 10.39 -19.62 -18.65
C ASP A 40 9.79 -18.28 -19.10
N ASP A 41 9.31 -18.20 -20.35
CA ASP A 41 8.69 -16.98 -20.90
C ASP A 41 7.44 -16.53 -20.14
N ALA A 42 6.78 -17.45 -19.43
CA ALA A 42 5.64 -17.15 -18.57
C ALA A 42 5.52 -18.12 -17.40
N ALA A 43 4.96 -17.65 -16.28
CA ALA A 43 4.68 -18.49 -15.13
C ALA A 43 3.33 -19.21 -15.27
N VAL A 44 3.33 -20.52 -15.09
CA VAL A 44 2.09 -21.31 -15.02
C VAL A 44 1.60 -21.34 -13.57
N LEU A 45 0.52 -20.61 -13.29
CA LEU A 45 -0.15 -20.67 -11.99
C LEU A 45 -1.03 -21.91 -11.90
N ALA A 46 -1.21 -22.41 -10.68
CA ALA A 46 -2.13 -23.52 -10.43
C ALA A 46 -3.54 -23.15 -10.92
N THR A 47 -4.25 -24.12 -11.51
CA THR A 47 -5.65 -23.94 -11.91
C THR A 47 -6.48 -23.52 -10.69
N PRO A 48 -7.23 -22.42 -10.77
CA PRO A 48 -8.11 -22.03 -9.67
C PRO A 48 -9.06 -23.17 -9.31
N ALA A 49 -9.31 -23.37 -8.03
CA ALA A 49 -10.32 -24.32 -7.58
C ALA A 49 -11.70 -23.94 -8.15
N PRO A 50 -12.64 -24.88 -8.28
CA PRO A 50 -14.01 -24.57 -8.70
C PRO A 50 -14.60 -23.41 -7.89
N ASN A 51 -15.39 -22.55 -8.55
CA ASN A 51 -15.99 -21.35 -7.94
C ASN A 51 -14.98 -20.31 -7.44
N THR A 52 -13.83 -20.20 -8.07
CA THR A 52 -12.88 -19.13 -7.84
C THR A 52 -12.81 -18.16 -9.01
N ARG A 53 -12.39 -16.92 -8.74
CA ARG A 53 -12.17 -15.87 -9.75
C ARG A 53 -10.80 -15.24 -9.51
N THR A 54 -10.13 -14.89 -10.60
CA THR A 54 -8.86 -14.16 -10.54
C THR A 54 -9.13 -12.68 -10.31
N VAL A 55 -8.34 -12.07 -9.43
CA VAL A 55 -8.27 -10.62 -9.19
C VAL A 55 -6.87 -10.16 -9.57
N VAL A 56 -6.77 -9.05 -10.29
CA VAL A 56 -5.48 -8.50 -10.75
C VAL A 56 -5.46 -7.01 -10.45
N SER A 57 -4.34 -6.51 -9.94
CA SER A 57 -4.03 -5.09 -9.80
C SER A 57 -2.60 -4.81 -10.23
N THR A 58 -2.30 -3.55 -10.58
CA THR A 58 -0.94 -3.12 -10.88
C THR A 58 -0.72 -1.70 -10.44
N ASP A 59 0.38 -1.48 -9.70
CA ASP A 59 0.86 -0.18 -9.28
C ASP A 59 2.32 0.04 -9.61
N VAL A 60 2.70 1.32 -9.67
CA VAL A 60 4.02 1.77 -10.03
C VAL A 60 4.59 2.69 -8.96
N LEU A 61 5.78 2.38 -8.47
CA LEU A 61 6.58 3.22 -7.59
C LEU A 61 7.70 3.87 -8.37
N VAL A 62 7.79 5.20 -8.29
CA VAL A 62 8.81 6.01 -8.97
C VAL A 62 9.67 6.69 -7.92
N GLU A 63 11.00 6.57 -8.05
CA GLU A 63 11.95 7.29 -7.19
C GLU A 63 11.76 8.82 -7.30
N GLY A 64 11.77 9.50 -6.17
CA GLY A 64 11.50 10.94 -6.07
C GLY A 64 10.01 11.31 -6.04
N ARG A 65 9.10 10.32 -6.20
CA ARG A 65 7.65 10.50 -6.09
C ARG A 65 7.06 9.69 -4.93
N HIS A 66 7.17 8.36 -4.99
CA HIS A 66 6.56 7.43 -4.04
C HIS A 66 7.55 6.94 -2.97
N PHE A 67 8.84 7.06 -3.22
CA PHE A 67 9.93 6.79 -2.28
C PHE A 67 11.15 7.64 -2.63
N SER A 68 12.11 7.71 -1.71
CA SER A 68 13.41 8.34 -1.98
C SER A 68 14.54 7.50 -1.42
N LEU A 69 15.60 7.30 -2.20
CA LEU A 69 16.81 6.61 -1.78
C LEU A 69 17.58 7.37 -0.68
N ASN A 70 17.23 8.64 -0.43
CA ASN A 70 17.81 9.42 0.68
C ASN A 70 17.32 8.95 2.04
N TRP A 71 16.16 8.34 2.13
CA TRP A 71 15.57 7.89 3.40
C TRP A 71 15.05 6.44 3.41
N SER A 72 14.78 5.83 2.26
CA SER A 72 14.39 4.42 2.18
C SER A 72 15.56 3.51 1.82
N SER A 73 15.64 2.35 2.44
CA SER A 73 16.54 1.28 2.02
C SER A 73 15.94 0.50 0.85
N ALA A 74 16.74 -0.28 0.15
CA ALA A 74 16.25 -1.12 -0.93
C ALA A 74 15.20 -2.13 -0.44
N GLU A 75 15.40 -2.73 0.73
CA GLU A 75 14.45 -3.67 1.34
C GLU A 75 13.13 -2.99 1.69
N GLU A 76 13.17 -1.77 2.22
CA GLU A 76 11.96 -1.00 2.52
C GLU A 76 11.16 -0.70 1.25
N VAL A 77 11.84 -0.29 0.17
CA VAL A 77 11.18 -0.08 -1.14
C VAL A 77 10.56 -1.38 -1.66
N GLY A 78 11.27 -2.50 -1.54
CA GLY A 78 10.75 -3.81 -1.93
C GLY A 78 9.50 -4.22 -1.13
N ARG A 79 9.51 -4.03 0.20
CA ARG A 79 8.36 -4.28 1.07
C ARG A 79 7.18 -3.39 0.70
N LYS A 80 7.42 -2.09 0.51
CA LYS A 80 6.39 -1.12 0.12
C LYS A 80 5.72 -1.51 -1.19
N ALA A 81 6.51 -1.87 -2.22
CA ALA A 81 5.99 -2.25 -3.52
C ALA A 81 5.03 -3.45 -3.46
N ILE A 82 5.34 -4.47 -2.66
CA ILE A 82 4.47 -5.64 -2.49
C ILE A 82 3.23 -5.26 -1.67
N VAL A 83 3.38 -4.55 -0.55
CA VAL A 83 2.26 -4.19 0.34
C VAL A 83 1.22 -3.35 -0.40
N GLN A 84 1.64 -2.33 -1.15
CA GLN A 84 0.75 -1.48 -1.92
C GLN A 84 -0.15 -2.32 -2.85
N ASN A 85 0.44 -3.16 -3.67
CA ASN A 85 -0.30 -3.99 -4.64
C ASN A 85 -1.14 -5.09 -3.97
N PHE A 86 -0.66 -5.67 -2.85
CA PHE A 86 -1.42 -6.69 -2.14
C PHE A 86 -2.58 -6.11 -1.34
N ALA A 87 -2.51 -4.82 -0.96
CA ALA A 87 -3.62 -4.10 -0.34
C ALA A 87 -4.83 -4.03 -1.28
N ASP A 88 -4.63 -3.78 -2.58
CA ASP A 88 -5.69 -3.81 -3.59
C ASP A 88 -6.35 -5.19 -3.68
N ILE A 89 -5.55 -6.25 -3.69
CA ILE A 89 -6.07 -7.62 -3.74
C ILE A 89 -6.90 -7.93 -2.48
N GLU A 90 -6.37 -7.60 -1.30
CA GLU A 90 -7.08 -7.75 -0.03
C GLU A 90 -8.35 -6.87 0.01
N ALA A 91 -8.30 -5.64 -0.52
CA ALA A 91 -9.45 -4.74 -0.60
C ALA A 91 -10.60 -5.31 -1.43
N MET A 92 -10.32 -6.17 -2.41
CA MET A 92 -11.35 -6.92 -3.14
C MET A 92 -11.90 -8.13 -2.36
N GLY A 93 -11.39 -8.43 -1.17
CA GLY A 93 -11.71 -9.64 -0.40
C GLY A 93 -11.06 -10.91 -0.96
N ALA A 94 -10.00 -10.77 -1.74
CA ALA A 94 -9.23 -11.84 -2.35
C ALA A 94 -7.93 -12.11 -1.59
N ARG A 95 -7.32 -13.27 -1.84
CA ARG A 95 -6.01 -13.65 -1.29
C ARG A 95 -4.95 -13.48 -2.38
N PRO A 96 -3.86 -12.71 -2.15
CA PRO A 96 -2.72 -12.67 -3.06
C PRO A 96 -2.12 -14.06 -3.26
N VAL A 97 -1.66 -14.38 -4.48
CA VAL A 97 -1.05 -15.69 -4.81
C VAL A 97 0.23 -15.55 -5.61
N ALA A 98 0.39 -14.46 -6.36
CA ALA A 98 1.57 -14.22 -7.17
C ALA A 98 1.78 -12.71 -7.41
N ALA A 99 3.03 -12.34 -7.70
CA ALA A 99 3.41 -11.02 -8.18
C ALA A 99 4.37 -11.14 -9.38
N LEU A 100 4.27 -10.19 -10.32
CA LEU A 100 5.22 -9.96 -11.41
C LEU A 100 5.90 -8.61 -11.17
N LEU A 101 7.21 -8.55 -11.47
CA LEU A 101 8.03 -7.35 -11.29
C LEU A 101 8.45 -6.77 -12.64
N GLY A 102 8.02 -5.56 -12.97
CA GLY A 102 8.67 -4.71 -13.95
C GLY A 102 9.68 -3.79 -13.25
N LEU A 103 10.98 -3.95 -13.52
CA LEU A 103 12.02 -3.13 -12.89
C LEU A 103 12.77 -2.33 -13.94
N THR A 104 12.59 -1.03 -13.89
CA THR A 104 13.33 -0.07 -14.73
C THR A 104 14.36 0.64 -13.87
N MET A 105 15.62 0.70 -14.34
CA MET A 105 16.71 1.25 -13.53
C MET A 105 17.89 1.76 -14.39
N PRO A 106 18.69 2.72 -13.86
CA PRO A 106 19.92 3.15 -14.51
C PRO A 106 20.96 2.03 -14.57
N GLY A 107 21.79 2.04 -15.63
CA GLY A 107 22.84 1.03 -15.80
C GLY A 107 23.89 1.03 -14.68
N HIS A 108 24.08 2.15 -13.98
CA HIS A 108 24.99 2.26 -12.83
C HIS A 108 24.37 1.82 -11.50
N THR A 109 23.17 1.20 -11.51
CA THR A 109 22.55 0.62 -10.31
C THR A 109 23.44 -0.51 -9.76
N PRO A 110 23.83 -0.45 -8.47
CA PRO A 110 24.59 -1.54 -7.87
C PRO A 110 23.79 -2.85 -7.81
N LEU A 111 24.40 -3.97 -8.19
CA LEU A 111 23.71 -5.26 -8.16
C LEU A 111 23.20 -5.61 -6.76
N ASN A 112 23.95 -5.27 -5.71
CA ASN A 112 23.52 -5.55 -4.34
C ASN A 112 22.29 -4.69 -3.92
N PHE A 113 22.06 -3.52 -4.54
CA PHE A 113 20.79 -2.79 -4.35
C PHE A 113 19.63 -3.63 -4.87
N VAL A 114 19.74 -4.19 -6.08
CA VAL A 114 18.70 -5.04 -6.66
C VAL A 114 18.46 -6.27 -5.78
N GLN A 115 19.52 -6.94 -5.34
CA GLN A 115 19.39 -8.10 -4.45
C GLN A 115 18.64 -7.77 -3.15
N ARG A 116 18.94 -6.65 -2.52
CA ARG A 116 18.26 -6.18 -1.29
C ARG A 116 16.83 -5.74 -1.54
N LEU A 117 16.54 -5.11 -2.67
CA LEU A 117 15.19 -4.79 -3.11
C LEU A 117 14.32 -6.05 -3.19
N ILE A 118 14.85 -7.06 -3.88
CA ILE A 118 14.16 -8.36 -4.03
C ILE A 118 14.01 -9.09 -2.69
N ALA A 119 15.01 -9.02 -1.80
CA ALA A 119 14.89 -9.59 -0.45
C ALA A 119 13.72 -8.96 0.32
N GLY A 120 13.53 -7.64 0.21
CA GLY A 120 12.38 -6.94 0.79
C GLY A 120 11.03 -7.38 0.19
N MET A 121 10.98 -7.59 -1.13
CA MET A 121 9.80 -8.15 -1.81
C MET A 121 9.50 -9.57 -1.33
N TRP A 122 10.54 -10.42 -1.30
CA TRP A 122 10.42 -11.81 -0.86
C TRP A 122 9.89 -11.94 0.57
N ASP A 123 10.37 -11.11 1.49
CA ASP A 123 9.87 -11.07 2.87
C ASP A 123 8.34 -10.88 2.92
N LYS A 124 7.78 -9.99 2.11
CA LYS A 124 6.33 -9.73 2.07
C LYS A 124 5.54 -10.79 1.30
N THR A 125 6.04 -11.25 0.16
CA THR A 125 5.37 -12.33 -0.58
C THR A 125 5.27 -13.60 0.26
N LEU A 126 6.33 -13.94 1.02
CA LEU A 126 6.34 -15.09 1.91
C LEU A 126 5.29 -14.98 3.03
N GLN A 127 5.16 -13.80 3.66
CA GLN A 127 4.13 -13.55 4.69
C GLN A 127 2.70 -13.78 4.17
N HIS A 128 2.46 -13.52 2.88
CA HIS A 128 1.16 -13.74 2.23
C HIS A 128 1.01 -15.12 1.57
N ASN A 129 1.95 -16.06 1.77
CA ASN A 129 2.00 -17.33 1.04
C ASN A 129 1.84 -17.14 -0.47
N SER A 130 2.54 -16.17 -1.02
CA SER A 130 2.58 -15.80 -2.43
C SER A 130 4.02 -15.84 -2.94
N GLU A 131 4.21 -15.72 -4.25
CA GLU A 131 5.52 -15.82 -4.89
C GLU A 131 5.74 -14.67 -5.87
N LEU A 132 6.99 -14.26 -6.05
CA LEU A 132 7.42 -13.44 -7.18
C LEU A 132 7.73 -14.40 -8.33
N VAL A 133 6.85 -14.44 -9.36
CA VAL A 133 6.83 -15.51 -10.36
C VAL A 133 7.41 -15.13 -11.72
N GLY A 134 7.85 -13.88 -11.88
CA GLY A 134 8.45 -13.41 -13.12
C GLY A 134 8.53 -11.90 -13.17
N GLY A 135 8.86 -11.36 -14.34
CA GLY A 135 8.95 -9.93 -14.54
C GLY A 135 9.81 -9.57 -15.73
N ASP A 136 10.13 -8.28 -15.86
CA ASP A 136 10.94 -7.71 -16.92
C ASP A 136 11.95 -6.71 -16.37
N LEU A 137 13.08 -6.56 -17.05
CA LEU A 137 14.14 -5.63 -16.71
C LEU A 137 14.37 -4.64 -17.87
N THR A 138 14.33 -3.35 -17.55
CA THR A 138 14.54 -2.31 -18.57
C THR A 138 15.51 -1.25 -18.06
N ARG A 139 16.36 -0.73 -18.95
CA ARG A 139 17.26 0.37 -18.65
C ARG A 139 16.61 1.71 -18.93
N ALA A 140 16.65 2.63 -17.95
CA ALA A 140 16.31 4.05 -18.10
C ALA A 140 17.09 4.89 -17.08
N ASP A 141 16.91 6.21 -17.09
CA ASP A 141 17.61 7.11 -16.16
C ASP A 141 16.93 7.21 -14.79
N THR A 142 15.73 6.66 -14.63
CA THR A 142 14.93 6.69 -13.41
C THR A 142 14.75 5.28 -12.88
N LEU A 143 14.71 5.14 -11.54
CA LEU A 143 14.35 3.89 -10.88
C LEU A 143 12.82 3.81 -10.74
N ILE A 144 12.24 2.81 -11.38
CA ILE A 144 10.80 2.52 -11.37
C ILE A 144 10.60 1.06 -11.00
N VAL A 145 9.71 0.83 -10.05
CA VAL A 145 9.31 -0.51 -9.59
C VAL A 145 7.81 -0.66 -9.88
N SER A 146 7.46 -1.49 -10.84
CA SER A 146 6.08 -1.84 -11.16
C SER A 146 5.79 -3.25 -10.69
N ILE A 147 4.72 -3.42 -9.93
CA ILE A 147 4.25 -4.75 -9.50
C ILE A 147 2.87 -5.01 -10.10
N THR A 148 2.71 -6.19 -10.68
CA THR A 148 1.39 -6.72 -11.01
C THR A 148 1.07 -7.83 -10.02
N ALA A 149 0.07 -7.62 -9.17
CA ALA A 149 -0.40 -8.59 -8.19
C ALA A 149 -1.54 -9.44 -8.75
N ILE A 150 -1.49 -10.73 -8.47
CA ILE A 150 -2.52 -11.69 -8.83
C ILE A 150 -3.07 -12.30 -7.56
N GLY A 151 -4.39 -12.28 -7.42
CA GLY A 151 -5.11 -12.85 -6.29
C GLY A 151 -6.23 -13.81 -6.71
N ILE A 152 -6.70 -14.58 -5.75
CA ILE A 152 -7.83 -15.50 -5.93
C ILE A 152 -8.95 -15.13 -4.97
N LEU A 153 -10.12 -14.89 -5.54
CA LEU A 153 -11.37 -14.68 -4.85
C LEU A 153 -12.12 -16.01 -4.80
N GLY A 154 -12.14 -16.66 -3.65
CA GLY A 154 -12.78 -17.97 -3.48
C GLY A 154 -14.29 -17.89 -3.20
N GLY A 155 -15.02 -18.95 -3.54
CA GLY A 155 -16.45 -19.11 -3.29
C GLY A 155 -17.35 -18.23 -4.16
N SER A 156 -18.66 -18.34 -3.93
CA SER A 156 -19.71 -17.66 -4.73
C SER A 156 -19.99 -16.23 -4.29
N SER A 157 -19.59 -15.83 -3.07
CA SER A 157 -19.81 -14.45 -2.59
C SER A 157 -19.15 -13.42 -3.51
N PRO A 158 -19.79 -12.28 -3.75
CA PRO A 158 -19.23 -11.25 -4.63
C PRO A 158 -17.95 -10.63 -4.05
N ALA A 159 -17.15 -9.98 -4.91
CA ALA A 159 -16.04 -9.14 -4.48
C ALA A 159 -16.54 -7.92 -3.68
N LEU A 160 -15.66 -7.34 -2.87
CA LEU A 160 -15.93 -6.14 -2.10
C LEU A 160 -15.66 -4.90 -2.98
N THR A 161 -16.65 -4.56 -3.82
CA THR A 161 -16.51 -3.44 -4.76
C THR A 161 -17.00 -2.12 -4.16
N LEU A 162 -16.48 -1.01 -4.64
CA LEU A 162 -16.73 0.34 -4.10
C LEU A 162 -18.20 0.80 -4.20
N ASP A 163 -19.01 0.17 -5.03
CA ASP A 163 -20.43 0.48 -5.31
C ASP A 163 -21.42 -0.29 -4.43
N ARG A 164 -20.94 -0.99 -3.41
CA ARG A 164 -21.79 -1.90 -2.62
C ARG A 164 -22.00 -1.50 -1.16
N ALA A 165 -21.55 -0.31 -0.75
CA ALA A 165 -21.88 0.23 0.56
C ALA A 165 -23.38 0.56 0.64
N ARG A 166 -24.00 0.36 1.81
CA ARG A 166 -25.44 0.57 2.02
C ARG A 166 -25.71 1.35 3.30
N ALA A 167 -26.72 2.20 3.27
CA ALA A 167 -27.16 2.90 4.46
C ALA A 167 -27.51 1.93 5.60
N GLY A 168 -27.13 2.30 6.82
CA GLY A 168 -27.28 1.50 8.02
C GLY A 168 -26.06 0.63 8.37
N GLN A 169 -25.10 0.50 7.47
CA GLN A 169 -23.85 -0.24 7.73
C GLN A 169 -22.89 0.54 8.64
N ARG A 170 -22.03 -0.18 9.33
CA ARG A 170 -20.85 0.36 10.00
C ARG A 170 -19.74 0.56 8.98
N LEU A 171 -18.95 1.61 9.16
CA LEU A 171 -17.63 1.75 8.55
C LEU A 171 -16.60 1.21 9.52
N VAL A 172 -15.73 0.32 9.04
CA VAL A 172 -14.69 -0.35 9.85
C VAL A 172 -13.32 -0.23 9.19
N ALA A 173 -12.26 -0.19 9.99
CA ALA A 173 -10.88 -0.06 9.53
C ALA A 173 -9.97 -1.12 10.14
N SER A 174 -8.99 -1.62 9.36
CA SER A 174 -7.92 -2.53 9.81
C SER A 174 -6.57 -1.99 9.39
N GLY A 175 -5.85 -1.39 10.31
CA GLY A 175 -4.55 -0.75 10.12
C GLY A 175 -4.46 0.63 10.80
N PRO A 176 -3.29 1.27 10.79
CA PRO A 176 -3.07 2.63 11.28
C PRO A 176 -3.66 3.64 10.30
N ILE A 177 -3.97 4.85 10.76
CA ILE A 177 -4.46 5.96 9.93
C ILE A 177 -3.63 7.20 10.24
N GLY A 178 -3.03 7.81 9.20
CA GLY A 178 -2.22 9.03 9.28
C GLY A 178 -0.74 8.78 9.60
N TYR A 179 -0.32 7.53 9.83
CA TYR A 179 1.04 7.19 10.20
C TYR A 179 2.04 7.41 9.08
N SER A 180 1.72 7.00 7.86
CA SER A 180 2.60 7.19 6.70
C SER A 180 2.82 8.67 6.41
N ALA A 181 1.77 9.49 6.44
CA ALA A 181 1.87 10.94 6.23
C ALA A 181 2.69 11.64 7.32
N ALA A 182 2.53 11.25 8.58
CA ALA A 182 3.35 11.77 9.69
C ALA A 182 4.83 11.36 9.53
N GLY A 183 5.09 10.11 9.13
CA GLY A 183 6.43 9.60 8.82
C GLY A 183 7.09 10.37 7.69
N LEU A 184 6.36 10.64 6.61
CA LEU A 184 6.84 11.47 5.50
C LEU A 184 7.18 12.90 5.95
N ALA A 185 6.33 13.50 6.79
CA ALA A 185 6.57 14.86 7.31
C ALA A 185 7.87 14.90 8.14
N LEU A 186 8.11 13.92 9.01
CA LEU A 186 9.33 13.78 9.77
C LEU A 186 10.57 13.59 8.89
N LEU A 187 10.47 12.72 7.86
CA LEU A 187 11.56 12.48 6.91
C LEU A 187 11.91 13.72 6.10
N ARG A 188 10.91 14.48 5.67
CA ARG A 188 11.12 15.75 4.94
C ARG A 188 11.78 16.81 5.82
N HIS A 189 11.44 16.85 7.11
CA HIS A 189 11.98 17.85 8.03
C HIS A 189 13.40 17.51 8.48
N HIS A 190 13.69 16.25 8.83
CA HIS A 190 14.92 15.84 9.48
C HIS A 190 15.89 15.04 8.58
N GLY A 191 15.40 14.46 7.47
CA GLY A 191 16.10 13.37 6.80
C GLY A 191 16.11 12.10 7.65
N ARG A 192 16.58 10.98 7.11
CA ARG A 192 16.54 9.67 7.79
C ARG A 192 17.38 9.63 9.10
N THR A 193 18.55 10.26 9.11
CA THR A 193 19.50 10.21 10.22
C THR A 193 19.20 11.20 11.34
N GLY A 194 18.40 12.23 11.08
CA GLY A 194 18.06 13.26 12.06
C GLY A 194 16.76 13.00 12.84
N ILE A 195 16.10 11.86 12.63
CA ILE A 195 14.82 11.55 13.27
C ILE A 195 15.03 11.36 14.79
N PRO A 196 14.29 12.10 15.65
CA PRO A 196 14.35 11.89 17.10
C PRO A 196 13.87 10.49 17.48
N ALA A 197 14.44 9.96 18.58
CA ALA A 197 14.05 8.68 19.13
C ALA A 197 12.54 8.65 19.47
N GLY A 198 11.88 7.53 19.18
CA GLY A 198 10.46 7.33 19.46
C GLY A 198 9.54 7.51 18.25
N PHE A 199 9.99 8.08 17.12
CA PHE A 199 9.19 8.22 15.90
C PHE A 199 9.41 7.10 14.88
N ALA A 200 10.22 6.09 15.18
CA ALA A 200 10.48 4.96 14.28
C ALA A 200 9.21 4.31 13.72
N PRO A 201 8.12 4.07 14.48
CA PRO A 201 6.91 3.47 13.91
C PRO A 201 6.25 4.29 12.81
N LEU A 202 6.35 5.63 12.83
CA LEU A 202 5.84 6.50 11.78
C LEU A 202 6.70 6.41 10.50
N ILE A 203 8.03 6.35 10.70
CA ILE A 203 8.98 6.19 9.60
C ILE A 203 8.79 4.84 8.92
N ASP A 204 8.65 3.78 9.71
CA ASP A 204 8.42 2.43 9.21
C ASP A 204 7.08 2.34 8.44
N ALA A 205 6.03 3.00 8.94
CA ALA A 205 4.75 3.07 8.25
C ALA A 205 4.86 3.72 6.86
N HIS A 206 5.71 4.74 6.68
CA HIS A 206 5.94 5.36 5.37
C HIS A 206 6.88 4.55 4.48
N CYS A 207 8.03 4.12 5.01
CA CYS A 207 9.07 3.47 4.21
C CYS A 207 8.77 2.00 3.89
N ALA A 208 8.08 1.30 4.79
CA ALA A 208 7.77 -0.12 4.68
C ALA A 208 6.41 -0.44 5.36
N PRO A 209 5.29 0.01 4.78
CA PRO A 209 3.97 -0.18 5.37
C PRO A 209 3.67 -1.64 5.66
N THR A 210 2.70 -1.88 6.52
CA THR A 210 2.31 -3.22 6.93
C THR A 210 0.89 -3.53 6.49
N LEU A 211 0.69 -4.71 5.92
CA LEU A 211 -0.60 -5.29 5.60
C LEU A 211 -0.69 -6.66 6.30
N ILE A 212 -1.74 -6.86 7.08
CA ILE A 212 -1.94 -8.15 7.76
C ILE A 212 -2.65 -9.10 6.80
N PRO A 213 -2.03 -10.25 6.45
CA PRO A 213 -2.60 -11.20 5.50
C PRO A 213 -3.99 -11.70 5.87
N GLY A 214 -4.88 -11.83 4.88
CA GLY A 214 -6.19 -12.44 5.02
C GLY A 214 -7.28 -11.54 5.61
N ARG A 215 -7.00 -10.27 5.93
CA ARG A 215 -8.01 -9.35 6.47
C ARG A 215 -9.16 -9.12 5.49
N GLY A 216 -8.87 -8.99 4.20
CA GLY A 216 -9.90 -8.87 3.17
C GLY A 216 -10.78 -10.10 3.06
N VAL A 217 -10.18 -11.28 3.10
CA VAL A 217 -10.91 -12.55 3.09
C VAL A 217 -11.83 -12.67 4.31
N ILE A 218 -11.34 -12.33 5.50
CA ILE A 218 -12.11 -12.32 6.75
C ILE A 218 -13.28 -11.33 6.64
N ALA A 219 -13.02 -10.09 6.24
CA ALA A 219 -14.06 -9.07 6.07
C ALA A 219 -15.18 -9.55 5.14
N ARG A 220 -14.81 -10.10 3.98
CA ARG A 220 -15.78 -10.64 3.01
C ARG A 220 -16.57 -11.83 3.56
N ALA A 221 -15.92 -12.74 4.24
CA ALA A 221 -16.58 -13.94 4.82
C ALA A 221 -17.56 -13.58 5.94
N THR A 222 -17.35 -12.47 6.64
CA THR A 222 -18.17 -12.00 7.77
C THR A 222 -19.21 -10.93 7.39
N GLY A 223 -19.40 -10.67 6.07
CA GLY A 223 -20.52 -9.86 5.59
C GLY A 223 -20.16 -8.41 5.24
N ALA A 224 -18.89 -8.07 5.08
CA ALA A 224 -18.53 -6.81 4.44
C ALA A 224 -19.06 -6.76 2.99
N THR A 225 -19.39 -5.58 2.52
CA THR A 225 -20.01 -5.40 1.20
C THR A 225 -19.18 -4.54 0.25
N ALA A 226 -18.57 -3.47 0.75
CA ALA A 226 -17.62 -2.63 0.02
C ALA A 226 -16.33 -2.51 0.82
N MET A 227 -15.21 -2.40 0.14
CA MET A 227 -13.91 -2.17 0.76
C MET A 227 -12.98 -1.45 -0.19
N THR A 228 -12.05 -0.70 0.36
CA THR A 228 -10.87 -0.11 -0.28
C THR A 228 -9.70 -0.16 0.70
N ASP A 229 -8.50 0.11 0.24
CA ASP A 229 -7.40 0.49 1.13
C ASP A 229 -7.28 2.02 1.24
N ASN A 230 -6.54 2.52 2.22
CA ASN A 230 -6.25 3.94 2.39
C ASN A 230 -4.93 4.26 1.68
N SER A 231 -4.99 4.50 0.38
CA SER A 231 -3.86 4.83 -0.49
C SER A 231 -3.72 6.33 -0.77
N ASP A 232 -4.84 7.02 -1.01
CA ASP A 232 -4.87 8.44 -1.43
C ASP A 232 -5.23 9.41 -0.27
N GLY A 233 -5.72 8.87 0.83
CA GLY A 233 -6.14 9.60 2.00
C GLY A 233 -7.57 9.28 2.40
N LEU A 234 -7.82 9.20 3.72
CA LEU A 234 -9.08 8.69 4.29
C LEU A 234 -10.32 9.34 3.68
N ILE A 235 -10.34 10.68 3.54
CA ILE A 235 -11.48 11.41 3.00
C ILE A 235 -11.68 11.12 1.51
N VAL A 236 -10.60 11.04 0.72
CA VAL A 236 -10.66 10.79 -0.73
C VAL A 236 -11.15 9.38 -1.02
N ASP A 237 -10.58 8.38 -0.35
CA ASP A 237 -10.92 6.97 -0.54
C ASP A 237 -12.36 6.69 -0.11
N LEU A 238 -12.79 7.23 1.04
CA LEU A 238 -14.18 7.13 1.48
C LEU A 238 -15.16 7.90 0.60
N THR A 239 -14.76 9.05 0.03
CA THR A 239 -15.58 9.80 -0.92
C THR A 239 -15.83 8.97 -2.18
N THR A 240 -14.82 8.19 -2.61
CA THR A 240 -14.96 7.29 -3.77
C THR A 240 -15.98 6.18 -3.50
N ILE A 241 -15.94 5.53 -2.33
CA ILE A 241 -16.97 4.55 -1.92
C ILE A 241 -18.35 5.24 -1.85
N ALA A 242 -18.45 6.40 -1.20
CA ALA A 242 -19.70 7.08 -0.97
C ALA A 242 -20.38 7.48 -2.29
N ARG A 243 -19.61 8.04 -3.23
CA ARG A 243 -20.11 8.40 -4.58
C ARG A 243 -20.57 7.18 -5.36
N ARG A 244 -19.75 6.13 -5.45
CA ARG A 244 -20.05 4.93 -6.23
C ARG A 244 -21.22 4.15 -5.67
N SER A 245 -21.41 4.18 -4.36
CA SER A 245 -22.51 3.53 -3.65
C SER A 245 -23.77 4.40 -3.48
N ASN A 246 -23.71 5.67 -3.87
CA ASN A 246 -24.77 6.66 -3.64
C ASN A 246 -25.24 6.74 -2.18
N VAL A 247 -24.26 6.87 -1.26
CA VAL A 247 -24.45 6.98 0.18
C VAL A 247 -23.68 8.18 0.74
N ARG A 248 -23.89 8.48 2.02
CA ARG A 248 -23.04 9.35 2.82
C ARG A 248 -22.33 8.52 3.87
N ILE A 249 -21.06 8.76 4.08
CA ILE A 249 -20.26 8.14 5.15
C ILE A 249 -20.02 9.20 6.23
N ASP A 250 -20.33 8.87 7.47
CA ASP A 250 -20.08 9.71 8.64
C ASP A 250 -19.03 9.07 9.52
N LEU A 251 -17.91 9.76 9.71
CA LEU A 251 -16.79 9.33 10.56
C LEU A 251 -17.09 9.69 12.01
N ASP A 252 -16.70 8.82 12.92
CA ASP A 252 -16.71 9.06 14.37
C ASP A 252 -15.32 9.61 14.77
N SER A 253 -15.25 10.90 15.13
CA SER A 253 -14.01 11.57 15.49
C SER A 253 -13.32 10.92 16.70
N ALA A 254 -14.09 10.41 17.65
CA ALA A 254 -13.53 9.72 18.81
C ALA A 254 -12.82 8.42 18.42
N ALA A 255 -13.32 7.71 17.42
CA ALA A 255 -12.76 6.43 16.94
C ALA A 255 -11.50 6.59 16.07
N ILE A 256 -11.28 7.78 15.48
CA ILE A 256 -10.13 8.09 14.65
C ILE A 256 -9.25 9.21 15.22
N THR A 257 -9.47 9.57 16.49
CA THR A 257 -8.66 10.60 17.16
C THR A 257 -7.16 10.29 17.02
N PRO A 258 -6.34 11.28 16.60
CA PRO A 258 -4.89 11.10 16.55
C PRO A 258 -4.37 10.58 17.89
N ASP A 259 -3.64 9.49 17.87
CA ASP A 259 -3.10 8.89 19.06
C ASP A 259 -1.93 9.70 19.68
N SER A 260 -1.35 9.20 20.75
CA SER A 260 -0.28 9.89 21.45
C SER A 260 0.98 10.08 20.60
N LEU A 261 1.25 9.17 19.64
CA LEU A 261 2.42 9.24 18.77
C LEU A 261 2.24 10.29 17.68
N LEU A 262 1.07 10.31 17.03
CA LEU A 262 0.70 11.33 16.05
C LEU A 262 0.66 12.72 16.69
N ARG A 263 0.09 12.86 17.90
CA ARG A 263 0.10 14.15 18.63
C ARG A 263 1.51 14.62 18.94
N LYS A 264 2.39 13.75 19.46
CA LYS A 264 3.80 14.09 19.69
C LYS A 264 4.53 14.52 18.42
N ALA A 265 4.27 13.87 17.31
CA ALA A 265 4.84 14.27 16.02
C ALA A 265 4.28 15.62 15.56
N GLY A 266 2.98 15.87 15.76
CA GLY A 266 2.32 17.15 15.48
C GLY A 266 2.92 18.29 16.29
N ASP A 267 3.03 18.11 17.61
CA ASP A 267 3.66 19.09 18.51
C ASP A 267 5.11 19.38 18.11
N HIS A 268 5.86 18.34 17.74
CA HIS A 268 7.25 18.43 17.33
C HIS A 268 7.45 19.21 16.02
N LEU A 269 6.55 19.05 15.06
CA LEU A 269 6.62 19.68 13.73
C LEU A 269 5.78 20.97 13.62
N GLY A 270 4.96 21.30 14.62
CA GLY A 270 3.99 22.39 14.53
C GLY A 270 2.87 22.13 13.52
N ILE A 271 2.47 20.87 13.32
CA ILE A 271 1.46 20.43 12.35
C ILE A 271 0.27 19.83 13.09
N ASP A 272 -0.96 20.21 12.70
CA ASP A 272 -2.15 19.57 13.22
C ASP A 272 -2.23 18.10 12.76
N PRO A 273 -2.17 17.10 13.68
CA PRO A 273 -2.17 15.69 13.31
C PRO A 273 -3.48 15.23 12.66
N TRP A 274 -4.57 15.97 12.78
CA TRP A 274 -5.80 15.70 12.04
C TRP A 274 -5.62 15.81 10.51
N SER A 275 -4.71 16.67 10.06
CA SER A 275 -4.35 16.73 8.63
C SER A 275 -3.84 15.39 8.12
N TRP A 276 -2.99 14.69 8.89
CA TRP A 276 -2.48 13.37 8.54
C TRP A 276 -3.54 12.28 8.60
N VAL A 277 -4.41 12.31 9.61
CA VAL A 277 -5.50 11.33 9.76
C VAL A 277 -6.51 11.44 8.62
N LEU A 278 -6.88 12.64 8.20
CA LEU A 278 -7.95 12.85 7.22
C LEU A 278 -7.45 12.81 5.77
N THR A 279 -6.21 13.28 5.51
CA THR A 279 -5.68 13.42 4.14
C THR A 279 -4.45 12.59 3.84
N GLY A 280 -3.88 11.91 4.84
CA GLY A 280 -2.71 11.06 4.66
C GLY A 280 -3.04 9.80 3.89
N GLY A 281 -2.31 9.57 2.79
CA GLY A 281 -2.33 8.34 2.04
C GLY A 281 -1.18 7.39 2.40
N GLU A 282 -1.06 6.30 1.65
CA GLU A 282 -0.02 5.27 1.75
C GLU A 282 0.01 4.51 3.10
N ASP A 283 -1.05 4.57 3.90
CA ASP A 283 -1.18 3.72 5.10
C ASP A 283 -1.58 2.28 4.75
N HIS A 284 -2.23 2.08 3.60
CA HIS A 284 -2.79 0.81 3.13
C HIS A 284 -3.70 0.12 4.16
N THR A 285 -4.33 0.93 4.99
CA THR A 285 -5.36 0.49 5.95
C THR A 285 -6.60 0.06 5.19
N LEU A 286 -7.10 -1.14 5.45
CA LEU A 286 -8.33 -1.61 4.82
C LEU A 286 -9.54 -0.93 5.46
N LEU A 287 -10.36 -0.29 4.63
CA LEU A 287 -11.58 0.43 4.99
C LEU A 287 -12.77 -0.32 4.41
N ALA A 288 -13.66 -0.86 5.25
CA ALA A 288 -14.78 -1.68 4.79
C ALA A 288 -16.12 -1.24 5.38
N THR A 289 -17.21 -1.58 4.68
CA THR A 289 -18.58 -1.41 5.18
C THR A 289 -19.22 -2.75 5.48
N THR A 290 -19.87 -2.88 6.63
CA THR A 290 -20.50 -4.14 7.07
C THR A 290 -21.81 -3.91 7.81
N THR A 291 -22.75 -4.86 7.68
CA THR A 291 -23.99 -4.89 8.50
C THR A 291 -23.81 -5.56 9.85
N SER A 292 -22.76 -6.39 9.97
CA SER A 292 -22.43 -7.14 11.18
C SER A 292 -21.56 -6.30 12.13
N ASP A 293 -21.16 -6.88 13.25
CA ASP A 293 -20.10 -6.35 14.09
C ASP A 293 -18.78 -6.28 13.32
N ALA A 294 -17.84 -5.46 13.81
CA ALA A 294 -16.55 -5.31 13.16
C ALA A 294 -15.86 -6.69 13.02
N PRO A 295 -15.41 -7.07 11.82
CA PRO A 295 -14.67 -8.31 11.60
C PRO A 295 -13.42 -8.40 12.48
N SER A 296 -12.92 -9.61 12.72
CA SER A 296 -11.69 -9.79 13.50
C SER A 296 -10.53 -8.97 12.93
N GLY A 297 -9.94 -8.13 13.78
CA GLY A 297 -8.85 -7.22 13.43
C GLY A 297 -9.30 -5.92 12.77
N PHE A 298 -10.59 -5.65 12.71
CA PHE A 298 -11.15 -4.35 12.36
C PHE A 298 -11.72 -3.65 13.59
N ARG A 299 -11.75 -2.31 13.55
CA ARG A 299 -12.43 -1.45 14.51
C ARG A 299 -13.48 -0.60 13.79
N THR A 300 -14.59 -0.30 14.45
CA THR A 300 -15.58 0.64 13.89
C THR A 300 -15.02 2.05 13.96
N ILE A 301 -15.14 2.80 12.85
CA ILE A 301 -14.67 4.18 12.71
C ILE A 301 -15.76 5.13 12.19
N GLY A 302 -16.99 4.66 11.98
CA GLY A 302 -18.08 5.48 11.48
C GLY A 302 -19.29 4.66 11.04
N ARG A 303 -20.18 5.34 10.31
CA ARG A 303 -21.44 4.76 9.81
C ARG A 303 -21.77 5.24 8.41
N VAL A 304 -22.54 4.41 7.70
CA VAL A 304 -23.06 4.70 6.36
C VAL A 304 -24.52 5.14 6.47
N HIS A 305 -24.85 6.27 5.87
CA HIS A 305 -26.18 6.88 5.87
C HIS A 305 -26.74 7.00 4.45
N ARG A 306 -28.05 7.18 4.34
CA ARG A 306 -28.66 7.62 3.08
C ARG A 306 -28.11 8.99 2.71
N THR A 307 -27.85 9.19 1.42
CA THR A 307 -27.43 10.52 0.95
C THR A 307 -28.64 11.46 0.94
N HIS A 308 -28.49 12.63 1.55
CA HIS A 308 -29.48 13.73 1.55
C HIS A 308 -28.77 15.09 1.45
N ALA A 309 -27.44 15.11 1.33
CA ALA A 309 -26.62 16.32 1.40
C ALA A 309 -25.57 16.37 0.29
N ALA A 310 -25.01 17.55 0.08
CA ALA A 310 -23.96 17.79 -0.89
C ALA A 310 -22.62 17.10 -0.51
N ALA A 311 -22.37 16.84 0.78
CA ALA A 311 -21.15 16.20 1.25
C ALA A 311 -21.29 14.67 1.28
N HIS A 312 -20.38 13.97 0.61
CA HIS A 312 -20.33 12.50 0.61
C HIS A 312 -19.71 11.93 1.88
N VAL A 313 -18.78 12.64 2.50
CA VAL A 313 -18.14 12.28 3.77
C VAL A 313 -18.33 13.41 4.77
N THR A 314 -18.71 13.05 6.00
CA THR A 314 -18.84 13.96 7.14
C THR A 314 -18.09 13.37 8.33
N MET A 315 -17.80 14.15 9.35
CA MET A 315 -17.26 13.74 10.64
C MET A 315 -18.15 14.33 11.73
N ASP A 316 -18.78 13.48 12.54
CA ASP A 316 -19.79 13.85 13.56
C ASP A 316 -20.93 14.70 12.98
N GLY A 317 -21.33 14.41 11.73
CA GLY A 317 -22.38 15.10 11.01
C GLY A 317 -21.96 16.38 10.27
N TYR A 318 -20.72 16.84 10.42
CA TYR A 318 -20.20 18.08 9.82
C TYR A 318 -19.19 17.79 8.70
N PRO A 319 -19.01 18.68 7.71
CA PRO A 319 -17.94 18.57 6.74
C PRO A 319 -16.56 18.52 7.44
N PRO A 320 -15.64 17.63 7.04
CA PRO A 320 -14.32 17.55 7.65
C PRO A 320 -13.49 18.80 7.34
N THR A 321 -12.61 19.18 8.27
CA THR A 321 -11.73 20.36 8.15
C THR A 321 -10.71 20.21 7.03
N TYR A 322 -10.22 18.99 6.80
CA TYR A 322 -9.23 18.66 5.78
C TYR A 322 -9.85 17.69 4.78
N THR A 323 -9.77 18.01 3.48
CA THR A 323 -10.45 17.24 2.41
C THR A 323 -9.53 16.91 1.23
N ALA A 324 -8.28 17.41 1.24
CA ALA A 324 -7.30 17.07 0.22
C ALA A 324 -6.88 15.59 0.30
N GLY A 325 -6.19 15.12 -0.73
CA GLY A 325 -5.60 13.80 -0.79
C GLY A 325 -4.48 13.80 -1.80
N TRP A 326 -3.90 12.63 -2.08
CA TRP A 326 -2.89 12.50 -3.11
C TRP A 326 -3.53 12.55 -4.51
N GLU A 327 -2.88 13.27 -5.42
CA GLU A 327 -3.18 13.28 -6.85
C GLU A 327 -1.89 13.09 -7.65
N SER A 328 -1.93 12.20 -8.65
CA SER A 328 -0.75 11.85 -9.45
C SER A 328 -0.36 12.95 -10.46
N PHE A 329 -1.30 13.85 -10.82
CA PHE A 329 -1.13 14.89 -11.84
C PHE A 329 -1.59 16.25 -11.35
#